data_e85d2b10ba68ae3c28b66cbfc7e4c8f9
#
_entry.id   e85d2b10ba68ae3c28b66cbfc7e4c8f9
#
_cell.length_a   1.000
_cell.length_b   1.000
_cell.length_c   1.000
_cell.angle_alpha   90.00
_cell.angle_beta   90.00
_cell.angle_gamma   90.00
#
_symmetry.space_group_name_H-M   'P 1'
#
loop_
_entity.id
_entity.type
_entity.pdbx_description
1 polymer ?
#
loop_
_entity_poly.entity_id
_entity_poly.type
_entity_poly.pdbx_seq_one_letter_code
_entity_poly.pdbx_strand_id
1 'polypeptide(L)'
;MNRVLRVDVPVGVFLSGGLDSSLTAIYAHYFMRDIRSYTLGMEESDFDERLKANRVVNWLGKKEHRVFELDGPSALNTVNDHFDTCDEPHGDPGFINTLFLAEKVRPEIRVGIAGDGADELFWGYETFRAIDPDKIVRNLPAQMLSLMALLSQKIIPVSDGYLDMGY
;
A
#
# COMPACT_ATOMS: atom_id res chain seq x y z
N MET A 1 13.24 2.79 -12.64
CA MET A 1 12.85 4.21 -12.62
C MET A 1 13.09 4.92 -13.96
N ASN A 2 14.31 5.01 -14.51
CA ASN A 2 14.56 5.72 -15.78
C ASN A 2 13.67 5.26 -16.97
N ARG A 3 13.32 3.99 -17.06
CA ARG A 3 12.40 3.49 -18.11
C ARG A 3 10.94 3.89 -17.86
N VAL A 4 10.52 3.93 -16.62
CA VAL A 4 9.14 4.27 -16.21
C VAL A 4 8.86 5.76 -16.41
N LEU A 5 9.87 6.62 -16.25
CA LEU A 5 9.76 8.07 -16.43
C LEU A 5 9.90 8.55 -17.89
N ARG A 6 10.20 7.63 -18.84
CA ARG A 6 10.25 7.95 -20.27
C ARG A 6 8.86 7.81 -20.88
N VAL A 7 8.00 8.74 -20.58
CA VAL A 7 6.62 8.81 -21.08
C VAL A 7 6.32 10.21 -21.59
N ASP A 8 5.46 10.31 -22.57
CA ASP A 8 5.07 11.58 -23.23
C ASP A 8 3.90 12.27 -22.52
N VAL A 9 3.65 11.92 -21.26
CA VAL A 9 2.55 12.47 -20.45
C VAL A 9 3.05 12.90 -19.08
N PRO A 10 2.36 13.84 -18.41
CA PRO A 10 2.72 14.26 -17.07
C PRO A 10 2.69 13.10 -16.08
N VAL A 11 3.76 12.97 -15.28
CA VAL A 11 3.96 11.91 -14.26
C VAL A 11 4.05 12.56 -12.88
N GLY A 12 3.54 11.84 -11.88
CA GLY A 12 3.69 12.20 -10.47
C GLY A 12 4.00 11.00 -9.60
N VAL A 13 4.29 11.23 -8.34
CA VAL A 13 4.62 10.20 -7.35
C VAL A 13 3.63 10.28 -6.20
N PHE A 14 3.06 9.15 -5.80
CA PHE A 14 2.30 9.02 -4.57
C PHE A 14 3.27 8.79 -3.41
N LEU A 15 3.18 9.62 -2.39
CA LEU A 15 4.13 9.67 -1.28
C LEU A 15 3.40 9.55 0.05
N SER A 16 3.51 8.41 0.70
CA SER A 16 3.02 8.18 2.07
C SER A 16 4.07 8.54 3.13
N GLY A 17 5.35 8.59 2.75
CA GLY A 17 6.45 8.76 3.68
C GLY A 17 6.87 7.46 4.38
N GLY A 18 6.29 6.32 4.00
CA GLY A 18 6.83 4.99 4.28
C GLY A 18 8.12 4.75 3.50
N LEU A 19 8.84 3.68 3.81
CA LEU A 19 10.14 3.39 3.21
C LEU A 19 10.07 3.30 1.69
N ASP A 20 9.10 2.53 1.17
CA ASP A 20 8.97 2.20 -0.24
C ASP A 20 8.58 3.40 -1.09
N SER A 21 7.53 4.11 -0.66
CA SER A 21 7.10 5.35 -1.33
C SER A 21 8.17 6.43 -1.27
N SER A 22 8.93 6.50 -0.18
CA SER A 22 10.05 7.44 -0.04
C SER A 22 11.18 7.13 -1.00
N LEU A 23 11.61 5.86 -1.10
CA LEU A 23 12.62 5.42 -2.05
C LEU A 23 12.16 5.68 -3.49
N THR A 24 10.90 5.37 -3.78
CA THR A 24 10.30 5.64 -5.09
C THR A 24 10.36 7.14 -5.43
N ALA A 25 9.98 8.00 -4.48
CA ALA A 25 10.02 9.45 -4.66
C ALA A 25 11.45 9.99 -4.83
N ILE A 26 12.41 9.47 -4.06
CA ILE A 26 13.83 9.84 -4.15
C ILE A 26 14.39 9.50 -5.54
N TYR A 27 14.16 8.27 -6.00
CA TYR A 27 14.63 7.86 -7.32
C TYR A 27 13.90 8.57 -8.45
N ALA A 28 12.61 8.82 -8.32
CA ALA A 28 11.87 9.60 -9.31
C ALA A 28 12.42 11.03 -9.39
N HIS A 29 12.68 11.68 -8.27
CA HIS A 29 13.26 13.01 -8.21
C HIS A 29 14.70 13.06 -8.76
N TYR A 30 15.49 12.00 -8.56
CA TYR A 30 16.85 11.92 -9.12
C TYR A 30 16.84 11.98 -10.65
N PHE A 31 15.88 11.32 -11.28
CA PHE A 31 15.75 11.30 -12.75
C PHE A 31 14.91 12.45 -13.32
N MET A 32 13.96 12.98 -12.55
CA MET A 32 13.07 14.07 -12.92
C MET A 32 12.92 15.04 -11.76
N ARG A 33 13.74 16.10 -11.75
CA ARG A 33 13.81 17.07 -10.64
C ARG A 33 12.47 17.72 -10.31
N ASP A 34 11.67 18.00 -11.32
CA ASP A 34 10.41 18.72 -11.20
C ASP A 34 9.19 17.78 -11.08
N ILE A 35 9.42 16.49 -10.83
CA ILE A 35 8.33 15.54 -10.64
C ILE A 35 7.46 15.95 -9.46
N ARG A 36 6.14 16.00 -9.65
CA ARG A 36 5.17 16.32 -8.61
C ARG A 36 4.99 15.15 -7.66
N SER A 37 4.76 15.46 -6.39
CA SER A 37 4.42 14.44 -5.39
C SER A 37 3.07 14.75 -4.74
N TYR A 38 2.34 13.68 -4.41
CA TYR A 38 1.00 13.75 -3.88
C TYR A 38 0.87 12.87 -2.66
N THR A 39 0.21 13.37 -1.63
CA THR A 39 -0.03 12.64 -0.37
C THR A 39 -1.52 12.69 -0.05
N LEU A 40 -2.03 11.58 0.46
CA LEU A 40 -3.33 11.50 1.07
C LEU A 40 -3.22 11.86 2.55
N GLY A 41 -3.98 12.85 2.99
CA GLY A 41 -4.17 13.17 4.41
C GLY A 41 -5.45 12.53 4.90
N MET A 42 -5.47 12.08 6.13
CA MET A 42 -6.65 11.55 6.81
C MET A 42 -6.93 12.32 8.09
N GLU A 43 -8.20 12.40 8.48
CA GLU A 43 -8.58 13.02 9.75
C GLU A 43 -8.11 12.19 10.95
N GLU A 44 -8.09 10.86 10.81
CA GLU A 44 -7.65 9.95 11.85
C GLU A 44 -6.14 9.94 11.95
N SER A 45 -5.62 10.35 13.14
CA SER A 45 -4.19 10.54 13.38
C SER A 45 -3.33 9.30 13.14
N ASP A 46 -3.89 8.11 13.38
CA ASP A 46 -3.14 6.85 13.27
C ASP A 46 -2.84 6.47 11.82
N PHE A 47 -3.67 6.95 10.89
CA PHE A 47 -3.52 6.70 9.45
C PHE A 47 -2.99 7.93 8.68
N ASP A 48 -2.77 9.06 9.37
CA ASP A 48 -2.31 10.27 8.73
C ASP A 48 -0.80 10.23 8.44
N GLU A 49 -0.47 10.18 7.18
CA GLU A 49 0.90 10.09 6.69
C GLU A 49 1.53 11.45 6.34
N ARG A 50 0.79 12.56 6.46
CA ARG A 50 1.25 13.91 6.07
C ARG A 50 2.58 14.30 6.71
N LEU A 51 2.76 14.01 7.99
CA LEU A 51 4.01 14.34 8.69
C LEU A 51 5.21 13.58 8.17
N LYS A 52 5.03 12.28 7.84
CA LYS A 52 6.09 11.44 7.28
C LYS A 52 6.44 11.91 5.87
N ALA A 53 5.44 12.12 5.02
CA ALA A 53 5.60 12.60 3.66
C ALA A 53 6.30 13.97 3.62
N ASN A 54 5.89 14.91 4.47
CA ASN A 54 6.51 16.25 4.56
C ASN A 54 8.00 16.20 4.92
N ARG A 55 8.43 15.24 5.74
CA ARG A 55 9.88 15.07 6.03
C ARG A 55 10.66 14.72 4.76
N VAL A 56 10.13 13.82 3.94
CA VAL A 56 10.75 13.43 2.67
C VAL A 56 10.75 14.59 1.69
N VAL A 57 9.63 15.30 1.57
CA VAL A 57 9.49 16.48 0.72
C VAL A 57 10.52 17.55 1.07
N ASN A 58 10.65 17.86 2.37
CA ASN A 58 11.61 18.85 2.87
C ASN A 58 13.06 18.40 2.60
N TRP A 59 13.37 17.12 2.82
CA TRP A 59 14.70 16.57 2.54
C TRP A 59 15.06 16.64 1.06
N LEU A 60 14.08 16.40 0.17
CA LEU A 60 14.24 16.54 -1.29
C LEU A 60 14.30 17.99 -1.76
N GLY A 61 13.99 18.97 -0.89
CA GLY A 61 13.87 20.38 -1.28
C GLY A 61 12.77 20.64 -2.31
N LYS A 62 11.72 19.82 -2.30
CA LYS A 62 10.65 19.89 -3.29
C LYS A 62 9.67 21.02 -3.01
N LYS A 63 9.30 21.74 -4.06
CA LYS A 63 8.26 22.78 -4.02
C LYS A 63 6.90 22.27 -4.53
N GLU A 64 6.92 21.30 -5.42
CA GLU A 64 5.73 20.72 -6.07
C GLU A 64 5.22 19.50 -5.29
N HIS A 65 4.62 19.76 -4.12
CA HIS A 65 3.97 18.75 -3.30
C HIS A 65 2.55 19.20 -2.96
N ARG A 66 1.58 18.28 -3.14
CA ARG A 66 0.19 18.51 -2.78
C ARG A 66 -0.34 17.44 -1.84
N VAL A 67 -1.15 17.88 -0.91
CA VAL A 67 -1.89 17.02 0.02
C VAL A 67 -3.37 17.13 -0.31
N PHE A 68 -4.03 15.99 -0.44
CA PHE A 68 -5.47 15.88 -0.55
C PHE A 68 -6.02 15.22 0.71
N GLU A 69 -7.03 15.79 1.31
CA GLU A 69 -7.63 15.29 2.54
C GLU A 69 -8.84 14.42 2.19
N LEU A 70 -8.86 13.21 2.73
CA LEU A 70 -9.96 12.26 2.63
C LEU A 70 -10.72 12.26 3.96
N ASP A 71 -11.93 12.74 3.94
CA ASP A 71 -12.89 12.64 5.02
C ASP A 71 -13.92 11.53 4.76
N GLY A 72 -14.72 11.19 5.75
CA GLY A 72 -15.74 10.15 5.64
C GLY A 72 -16.75 10.39 4.51
N PRO A 73 -17.32 11.60 4.38
CA PRO A 73 -18.20 11.92 3.25
C PRO A 73 -17.54 11.76 1.88
N SER A 74 -16.30 12.22 1.73
CA SER A 74 -15.54 12.08 0.47
C SER A 74 -15.24 10.61 0.14
N ALA A 75 -14.90 9.80 1.15
CA ALA A 75 -14.70 8.37 0.97
C ALA A 75 -15.98 7.68 0.48
N LEU A 76 -17.12 8.00 1.10
CA LEU A 76 -18.42 7.45 0.69
C LEU A 76 -18.79 7.85 -0.74
N ASN A 77 -18.58 9.11 -1.12
CA ASN A 77 -18.82 9.57 -2.47
C ASN A 77 -17.93 8.84 -3.48
N THR A 78 -16.63 8.68 -3.16
CA THR A 78 -15.71 7.91 -4.02
C THR A 78 -16.18 6.48 -4.24
N VAL A 79 -16.67 5.81 -3.20
CA VAL A 79 -17.24 4.46 -3.32
C VAL A 79 -18.47 4.46 -4.24
N ASN A 80 -19.40 5.38 -4.00
CA ASN A 80 -20.65 5.44 -4.79
C ASN A 80 -20.38 5.75 -6.27
N ASP A 81 -19.47 6.68 -6.55
CA ASP A 81 -19.15 7.10 -7.92
C ASP A 81 -18.41 6.02 -8.72
N HIS A 82 -17.72 5.12 -8.02
CA HIS A 82 -16.88 4.11 -8.66
C HIS A 82 -17.38 2.68 -8.49
N PHE A 83 -18.45 2.48 -7.73
CA PHE A 83 -18.99 1.15 -7.47
C PHE A 83 -19.33 0.39 -8.76
N ASP A 84 -19.94 1.09 -9.71
CA ASP A 84 -20.34 0.52 -11.01
C ASP A 84 -19.17 0.32 -11.98
N THR A 85 -17.97 0.84 -11.64
CA THR A 85 -16.77 0.68 -12.48
C THR A 85 -15.91 -0.50 -12.06
N CYS A 86 -16.22 -1.12 -10.92
CA CYS A 86 -15.53 -2.30 -10.43
C CYS A 86 -16.21 -3.55 -11.00
N ASP A 87 -15.47 -4.36 -11.74
CA ASP A 87 -15.98 -5.62 -12.30
C ASP A 87 -16.26 -6.66 -11.22
N GLU A 88 -15.58 -6.57 -10.07
CA GLU A 88 -15.72 -7.49 -8.95
C GLU A 88 -15.79 -6.74 -7.61
N PRO A 89 -16.49 -7.30 -6.59
CA PRO A 89 -16.45 -6.74 -5.24
C PRO A 89 -15.00 -6.71 -4.71
N HIS A 90 -14.54 -5.55 -4.30
CA HIS A 90 -13.19 -5.36 -3.77
C HIS A 90 -13.24 -5.14 -2.25
N GLY A 91 -12.56 -5.99 -1.49
CA GLY A 91 -12.57 -5.97 -0.02
C GLY A 91 -11.42 -5.19 0.62
N ASP A 92 -10.51 -4.61 -0.19
CA ASP A 92 -9.36 -3.84 0.32
C ASP A 92 -9.74 -2.36 0.51
N PRO A 93 -9.75 -1.82 1.75
CA PRO A 93 -10.02 -0.41 1.99
C PRO A 93 -8.98 0.53 1.36
N GLY A 94 -7.76 0.08 1.10
CA GLY A 94 -6.71 0.83 0.40
C GLY A 94 -7.10 1.23 -1.01
N PHE A 95 -8.02 0.47 -1.63
CA PHE A 95 -8.57 0.79 -2.94
C PHE A 95 -9.27 2.15 -2.99
N ILE A 96 -10.05 2.49 -1.96
CA ILE A 96 -10.76 3.78 -1.85
C ILE A 96 -9.77 4.94 -1.82
N ASN A 97 -8.71 4.78 -1.05
CA ASN A 97 -7.65 5.77 -0.93
C ASN A 97 -6.97 6.05 -2.28
N THR A 98 -6.67 4.98 -2.99
CA THR A 98 -6.03 5.05 -4.31
C THR A 98 -6.96 5.69 -5.35
N LEU A 99 -8.23 5.32 -5.38
CA LEU A 99 -9.24 5.89 -6.27
C LEU A 99 -9.42 7.40 -6.04
N PHE A 100 -9.64 7.78 -4.77
CA PHE A 100 -9.79 9.18 -4.41
C PHE A 100 -8.57 10.01 -4.84
N LEU A 101 -7.38 9.54 -4.51
CA LEU A 101 -6.16 10.24 -4.86
C LEU A 101 -5.99 10.32 -6.40
N ALA A 102 -6.23 9.23 -7.12
CA ALA A 102 -6.16 9.18 -8.57
C ALA A 102 -7.14 10.18 -9.23
N GLU A 103 -8.36 10.27 -8.71
CA GLU A 103 -9.35 11.24 -9.18
C GLU A 103 -8.86 12.69 -8.99
N LYS A 104 -8.36 13.01 -7.80
CA LYS A 104 -7.87 14.36 -7.47
C LYS A 104 -6.67 14.79 -8.29
N VAL A 105 -5.76 13.87 -8.61
CA VAL A 105 -4.55 14.19 -9.38
C VAL A 105 -4.74 14.12 -10.89
N ARG A 106 -5.82 13.50 -11.37
CA ARG A 106 -6.12 13.31 -12.80
C ARG A 106 -6.02 14.59 -13.66
N PRO A 107 -6.40 15.78 -13.18
CA PRO A 107 -6.22 17.02 -13.94
C PRO A 107 -4.76 17.41 -14.18
N GLU A 108 -3.83 16.92 -13.35
CA GLU A 108 -2.43 17.34 -13.31
C GLU A 108 -1.47 16.31 -13.89
N ILE A 109 -1.77 15.02 -13.70
CA ILE A 109 -0.93 13.91 -14.16
C ILE A 109 -1.77 12.83 -14.84
N ARG A 110 -1.10 12.02 -15.67
CA ARG A 110 -1.70 10.86 -16.33
C ARG A 110 -1.13 9.54 -15.82
N VAL A 111 0.03 9.58 -15.20
CA VAL A 111 0.71 8.42 -14.62
C VAL A 111 1.11 8.76 -13.19
N GLY A 112 0.62 7.99 -12.24
CA GLY A 112 1.04 8.00 -10.84
C GLY A 112 2.00 6.84 -10.58
N ILE A 113 3.13 7.12 -9.96
CA ILE A 113 4.08 6.10 -9.51
C ILE A 113 3.89 5.93 -8.01
N ALA A 114 3.68 4.69 -7.57
CA ALA A 114 3.51 4.33 -6.16
C ALA A 114 4.61 3.38 -5.67
N GLY A 115 4.59 3.08 -4.38
CA GLY A 115 5.47 2.10 -3.74
C GLY A 115 4.93 0.67 -3.76
N ASP A 116 3.80 0.44 -4.43
CA ASP A 116 3.11 -0.84 -4.44
C ASP A 116 4.00 -1.95 -5.00
N GLY A 117 3.84 -3.16 -4.44
CA GLY A 117 4.65 -4.33 -4.80
C GLY A 117 5.98 -4.44 -4.02
N ALA A 118 6.32 -3.46 -3.19
CA ALA A 118 7.55 -3.51 -2.39
C ALA A 118 7.45 -4.53 -1.26
N ASP A 119 6.31 -4.63 -0.60
CA ASP A 119 6.07 -5.58 0.48
C ASP A 119 6.18 -7.03 0.01
N GLU A 120 5.73 -7.33 -1.20
CA GLU A 120 5.89 -8.64 -1.84
C GLU A 120 7.35 -8.96 -2.13
N LEU A 121 8.12 -7.97 -2.57
CA LEU A 121 9.53 -8.14 -2.94
C LEU A 121 10.46 -8.18 -1.72
N PHE A 122 10.16 -7.40 -0.68
CA PHE A 122 11.05 -7.17 0.46
C PHE A 122 10.50 -7.70 1.80
N TRP A 123 9.43 -8.50 1.76
CA TRP A 123 8.81 -9.11 2.95
C TRP A 123 8.34 -8.07 3.97
N GLY A 124 7.70 -7.01 3.50
CA GLY A 124 7.23 -5.89 4.33
C GLY A 124 5.97 -6.19 5.14
N TYR A 125 5.12 -7.12 4.71
CA TYR A 125 3.89 -7.46 5.41
C TYR A 125 4.13 -8.03 6.81
N GLU A 126 3.33 -7.60 7.77
CA GLU A 126 3.39 -8.13 9.14
C GLU A 126 3.09 -9.64 9.20
N THR A 127 2.28 -10.14 8.27
CA THR A 127 2.00 -11.57 8.12
C THR A 127 3.26 -12.39 7.88
N PHE A 128 4.26 -11.84 7.21
CA PHE A 128 5.55 -12.52 7.01
C PHE A 128 6.37 -12.59 8.30
N ARG A 129 6.22 -11.62 9.20
CA ARG A 129 6.87 -11.66 10.54
C ARG A 129 6.27 -12.75 11.42
N ALA A 130 5.00 -13.09 11.23
CA ALA A 130 4.34 -14.19 11.93
C ALA A 130 4.92 -15.59 11.54
N ILE A 131 5.60 -15.67 10.38
CA ILE A 131 6.28 -16.92 9.94
C ILE A 131 7.61 -17.15 10.66
N ASP A 132 8.13 -16.17 11.41
CA ASP A 132 9.32 -16.32 12.26
C ASP A 132 9.11 -17.21 13.52
N PRO A 133 7.87 -17.64 13.88
CA PRO A 133 7.69 -18.77 14.79
C PRO A 133 8.35 -20.07 14.31
N ASP A 134 8.76 -20.14 13.04
CA ASP A 134 9.48 -21.29 12.50
C ASP A 134 10.77 -21.60 13.31
N LYS A 135 11.42 -20.58 13.90
CA LYS A 135 12.55 -20.80 14.83
C LYS A 135 12.14 -21.46 16.13
N ILE A 136 10.96 -21.14 16.65
CA ILE A 136 10.43 -21.74 17.88
C ILE A 136 9.97 -23.16 17.56
N VAL A 137 9.26 -23.34 16.45
CA VAL A 137 8.71 -24.62 16.01
C VAL A 137 9.83 -25.62 15.65
N ARG A 138 10.89 -25.20 14.98
CA ARG A 138 12.05 -26.05 14.65
C ARG A 138 12.80 -26.59 15.86
N ASN A 139 12.71 -25.90 17.00
CA ASN A 139 13.37 -26.29 18.25
C ASN A 139 12.46 -27.12 19.16
N LEU A 140 11.20 -27.35 18.79
CA LEU A 140 10.28 -28.16 19.57
C LEU A 140 10.45 -29.65 19.26
N PRO A 141 10.41 -30.54 20.28
CA PRO A 141 10.41 -31.98 20.07
C PRO A 141 9.24 -32.39 19.17
N ALA A 142 9.46 -33.35 18.26
CA ALA A 142 8.45 -33.83 17.32
C ALA A 142 7.12 -34.26 17.98
N GLN A 143 7.21 -34.76 19.22
CA GLN A 143 6.05 -35.12 20.03
C GLN A 143 5.18 -33.93 20.42
N MET A 144 5.78 -32.77 20.73
CA MET A 144 5.04 -31.52 20.99
C MET A 144 4.39 -30.97 19.71
N LEU A 145 5.06 -31.06 18.58
CA LEU A 145 4.51 -30.62 17.29
C LEU A 145 3.29 -31.46 16.89
N SER A 146 3.35 -32.77 17.10
CA SER A 146 2.21 -33.66 16.84
C SER A 146 1.02 -33.37 17.75
N LEU A 147 1.28 -33.05 19.02
CA LEU A 147 0.24 -32.68 19.97
C LEU A 147 -0.41 -31.32 19.63
N MET A 148 0.41 -30.34 19.24
CA MET A 148 -0.08 -29.03 18.78
C MET A 148 -0.91 -29.13 17.51
N ALA A 149 -0.49 -29.94 16.54
CA ALA A 149 -1.23 -30.21 15.31
C ALA A 149 -2.59 -30.89 15.60
N LEU A 150 -2.64 -31.80 16.56
CA LEU A 150 -3.87 -32.47 16.98
C LEU A 150 -4.84 -31.52 17.72
N LEU A 151 -4.31 -30.61 18.50
CA LEU A 151 -5.09 -29.61 19.21
C LEU A 151 -5.59 -28.50 18.26
N SER A 152 -4.77 -28.08 17.29
CA SER A 152 -5.16 -27.06 16.30
C SER A 152 -6.33 -27.50 15.44
N GLN A 153 -6.40 -28.77 15.05
CA GLN A 153 -7.53 -29.34 14.30
C GLN A 153 -8.87 -29.30 15.08
N LYS A 154 -8.81 -29.26 16.42
CA LYS A 154 -10.01 -29.16 17.26
C LYS A 154 -10.44 -27.72 17.57
N ILE A 155 -9.51 -26.77 17.49
CA ILE A 155 -9.71 -25.37 17.92
C ILE A 155 -9.98 -24.46 16.72
N ILE A 156 -9.39 -24.76 15.58
CA ILE A 156 -9.59 -23.98 14.34
C ILE A 156 -10.37 -24.85 13.37
N PRO A 157 -11.68 -24.60 13.18
CA PRO A 157 -12.39 -25.24 12.10
C PRO A 157 -11.76 -24.69 10.81
N VAL A 158 -10.97 -25.53 10.15
CA VAL A 158 -10.49 -25.26 8.78
C VAL A 158 -11.76 -25.20 7.93
N SER A 159 -12.16 -24.03 7.51
CA SER A 159 -13.21 -23.92 6.50
C SER A 159 -12.60 -24.46 5.21
N ASP A 160 -13.16 -25.53 4.67
CA ASP A 160 -12.73 -26.19 3.42
C ASP A 160 -12.79 -25.25 2.18
N GLY A 161 -13.18 -24.00 2.37
CA GLY A 161 -13.36 -23.02 1.30
C GLY A 161 -12.09 -22.36 0.74
N TYR A 162 -10.91 -22.57 1.35
CA TYR A 162 -9.68 -21.93 0.89
C TYR A 162 -8.78 -22.80 0.00
N LEU A 163 -9.10 -24.08 -0.15
CA LEU A 163 -8.27 -25.01 -0.94
C LEU A 163 -8.82 -25.28 -2.36
N ASP A 164 -9.92 -24.65 -2.75
CA ASP A 164 -10.56 -24.89 -4.05
C ASP A 164 -10.43 -23.74 -5.05
N MET A 165 -9.55 -22.77 -4.78
CA MET A 165 -9.11 -21.85 -5.82
C MET A 165 -7.96 -22.50 -6.60
N GLY A 166 -8.34 -23.41 -7.50
CA GLY A 166 -7.44 -24.01 -8.49
C GLY A 166 -6.89 -22.94 -9.43
N TYR A 167 -5.63 -23.10 -9.72
CA TYR A 167 -4.89 -22.39 -10.76
C TYR A 167 -5.49 -22.68 -12.14
#